data_db7f688bec65ae72f1ba887655f2e56f
#
_entry.id   db7f688bec65ae72f1ba887655f2e56f
#
_cell.length_a   1.000
_cell.length_b   1.000
_cell.length_c   1.000
_cell.angle_alpha   90.00
_cell.angle_beta   90.00
_cell.angle_gamma   90.00
#
_symmetry.space_group_name_H-M   'P 1'
#
loop_
_entity.id
_entity.type
_entity.pdbx_description
1 polymer ?
#
loop_
_entity_poly.entity_id
_entity_poly.type
_entity_poly.pdbx_seq_one_letter_code
_entity_poly.pdbx_strand_id
1 'polypeptide(L)'
;DARLQFIAYRELKSAVQSHKAKSASLIMADVVSGEILALVNQPSYNPNGTGRSAFEMRNRAVTDAFEPGSTVKPFTALAALQTGRYDPQTEIDTAPGFFRVGGKLIQDPVNRATLSLAQALQKSSQVALAKIALDLETDAVFNVLSATGVGDYVGTGLLSLIHI
;
A
#
# COMPACT_ATOMS: atom_id res chain seq x y z
N ASP A 1 -3.35 -21.02 -8.41
CA ASP A 1 -4.65 -21.73 -8.43
C ASP A 1 -5.55 -21.16 -9.54
N ALA A 2 -5.98 -22.01 -10.49
CA ALA A 2 -6.75 -21.56 -11.66
C ALA A 2 -8.13 -20.97 -11.31
N ARG A 3 -8.77 -21.43 -10.25
CA ARG A 3 -10.08 -20.89 -9.82
C ARG A 3 -9.92 -19.50 -9.21
N LEU A 4 -8.92 -19.32 -8.36
CA LEU A 4 -8.62 -18.03 -7.77
C LEU A 4 -8.16 -17.05 -8.85
N GLN A 5 -7.32 -17.47 -9.79
CA GLN A 5 -6.89 -16.68 -10.93
C GLN A 5 -8.08 -16.19 -11.77
N PHE A 6 -9.06 -17.06 -12.06
CA PHE A 6 -10.26 -16.70 -12.82
C PHE A 6 -11.13 -15.69 -12.07
N ILE A 7 -11.38 -15.92 -10.78
CA ILE A 7 -12.17 -15.01 -9.95
C ILE A 7 -11.48 -13.64 -9.88
N ALA A 8 -10.18 -13.62 -9.56
CA ALA A 8 -9.39 -12.40 -9.49
C ALA A 8 -9.43 -11.62 -10.81
N TYR A 9 -9.29 -12.31 -11.95
CA TYR A 9 -9.37 -11.70 -13.27
C TYR A 9 -10.73 -11.04 -13.53
N ARG A 10 -11.82 -11.77 -13.27
CA ARG A 10 -13.19 -11.29 -13.47
C ARG A 10 -13.48 -10.05 -12.62
N GLU A 11 -13.17 -10.10 -11.34
CA GLU A 11 -13.46 -9.03 -10.40
C GLU A 11 -12.58 -7.79 -10.68
N LEU A 12 -11.29 -7.98 -10.96
CA LEU A 12 -10.41 -6.87 -11.30
C LEU A 12 -10.83 -6.18 -12.60
N LYS A 13 -11.23 -6.94 -13.62
CA LYS A 13 -11.74 -6.41 -14.89
C LYS A 13 -13.00 -5.58 -14.66
N SER A 14 -13.94 -6.09 -13.88
CA SER A 14 -15.17 -5.39 -13.51
C SER A 14 -14.87 -4.08 -12.75
N ALA A 15 -13.97 -4.13 -11.77
CA ALA A 15 -13.55 -2.95 -11.00
C ALA A 15 -12.92 -1.87 -11.89
N VAL A 16 -11.98 -2.25 -12.77
CA VAL A 16 -11.36 -1.29 -13.71
C VAL A 16 -12.39 -0.61 -14.60
N GLN A 17 -13.37 -1.37 -15.11
CA GLN A 17 -14.44 -0.81 -15.94
C GLN A 17 -15.36 0.12 -15.15
N SER A 18 -15.82 -0.31 -13.97
CA SER A 18 -16.76 0.46 -13.13
C SER A 18 -16.16 1.78 -12.64
N HIS A 19 -14.87 1.76 -12.27
CA HIS A 19 -14.16 2.93 -11.76
C HIS A 19 -13.41 3.71 -12.84
N LYS A 20 -13.48 3.29 -14.10
CA LYS A 20 -12.76 3.90 -15.23
C LYS A 20 -11.25 4.06 -14.93
N ALA A 21 -10.69 3.07 -14.23
CA ALA A 21 -9.27 3.09 -13.88
C ALA A 21 -8.41 2.86 -15.14
N LYS A 22 -7.24 3.50 -15.20
CA LYS A 22 -6.30 3.32 -16.31
C LYS A 22 -5.67 1.93 -16.33
N SER A 23 -5.37 1.42 -15.14
CA SER A 23 -4.81 0.09 -14.92
C SER A 23 -5.05 -0.35 -13.49
N ALA A 24 -4.95 -1.64 -13.24
CA ALA A 24 -4.95 -2.22 -11.90
C ALA A 24 -4.21 -3.55 -11.89
N SER A 25 -3.72 -3.95 -10.73
CA SER A 25 -3.12 -5.25 -10.48
C SER A 25 -3.71 -5.88 -9.22
N LEU A 26 -3.78 -7.20 -9.20
CA LEU A 26 -4.19 -7.97 -8.03
C LEU A 26 -3.21 -9.12 -7.85
N ILE A 27 -2.67 -9.25 -6.64
CA ILE A 27 -1.86 -10.39 -6.23
C ILE A 27 -2.57 -11.03 -5.04
N MET A 28 -2.69 -12.34 -5.08
CA MET A 28 -3.16 -13.16 -3.95
C MET A 28 -2.05 -14.14 -3.59
N ALA A 29 -1.59 -14.09 -2.36
CA ALA A 29 -0.54 -14.97 -1.86
C ALA A 29 -1.01 -15.71 -0.62
N ASP A 30 -0.52 -16.93 -0.43
CA ASP A 30 -0.66 -17.66 0.82
C ASP A 30 0.27 -17.06 1.87
N VAL A 31 -0.27 -16.71 3.02
CA VAL A 31 0.50 -16.00 4.07
C VAL A 31 1.48 -16.91 4.83
N VAL A 32 1.34 -18.21 4.71
CA VAL A 32 2.20 -19.18 5.39
C VAL A 32 3.35 -19.62 4.50
N SER A 33 3.04 -19.97 3.25
CA SER A 33 4.01 -20.47 2.28
C SER A 33 4.66 -19.38 1.44
N GLY A 34 4.02 -18.21 1.31
CA GLY A 34 4.41 -17.16 0.36
C GLY A 34 4.05 -17.46 -1.09
N GLU A 35 3.38 -18.59 -1.37
CA GLU A 35 3.02 -19.00 -2.73
C GLU A 35 2.04 -18.00 -3.36
N ILE A 36 2.31 -17.58 -4.60
CA ILE A 36 1.38 -16.73 -5.37
C ILE A 36 0.26 -17.60 -5.93
N LEU A 37 -0.94 -17.45 -5.37
CA LEU A 37 -2.15 -18.18 -5.76
C LEU A 37 -2.84 -17.57 -6.97
N ALA A 38 -2.78 -16.25 -7.13
CA ALA A 38 -3.25 -15.51 -8.30
C ALA A 38 -2.45 -14.24 -8.52
N LEU A 39 -2.21 -13.89 -9.78
CA LEU A 39 -1.58 -12.65 -10.19
C LEU A 39 -2.26 -12.16 -11.47
N VAL A 40 -2.90 -11.00 -11.40
CA VAL A 40 -3.72 -10.45 -12.48
C VAL A 40 -3.37 -9.00 -12.74
N ASN A 41 -3.34 -8.63 -14.01
CA ASN A 41 -3.17 -7.24 -14.45
C ASN A 41 -4.32 -6.83 -15.38
N GLN A 42 -4.71 -5.56 -15.30
CA GLN A 42 -5.61 -4.93 -16.26
C GLN A 42 -5.01 -3.59 -16.73
N PRO A 43 -5.12 -3.25 -18.04
CA PRO A 43 -5.66 -4.07 -19.11
C PRO A 43 -4.83 -5.34 -19.34
N SER A 44 -5.47 -6.38 -19.82
CA SER A 44 -4.84 -7.64 -20.20
C SER A 44 -4.96 -7.87 -21.70
N TYR A 45 -4.18 -8.80 -22.22
CA TYR A 45 -4.19 -9.16 -23.64
C TYR A 45 -4.61 -10.62 -23.85
N ASN A 46 -5.07 -10.94 -25.06
CA ASN A 46 -5.28 -12.31 -25.48
C ASN A 46 -3.93 -12.88 -26.00
N PRO A 47 -3.35 -13.90 -25.35
CA PRO A 47 -2.08 -14.48 -25.79
C PRO A 47 -2.13 -15.10 -27.19
N ASN A 48 -3.31 -15.49 -27.66
CA ASN A 48 -3.53 -16.06 -29.00
C ASN A 48 -3.91 -15.02 -30.06
N GLY A 49 -4.07 -13.74 -29.68
CA GLY A 49 -4.42 -12.65 -30.57
C GLY A 49 -3.21 -12.03 -31.25
N THR A 50 -3.46 -11.31 -32.35
CA THR A 50 -2.49 -10.44 -33.04
C THR A 50 -2.69 -8.98 -32.59
N GLY A 51 -1.68 -8.13 -32.76
CA GLY A 51 -1.80 -6.67 -32.45
C GLY A 51 -1.70 -6.32 -30.97
N ARG A 52 -0.87 -7.02 -30.20
CA ARG A 52 -0.64 -6.76 -28.77
C ARG A 52 0.12 -5.46 -28.57
N SER A 53 -0.35 -4.61 -27.67
CA SER A 53 0.41 -3.43 -27.25
C SER A 53 1.34 -3.78 -26.08
N ALA A 54 2.53 -3.15 -26.05
CA ALA A 54 3.44 -3.30 -24.90
C ALA A 54 2.78 -2.87 -23.59
N PHE A 55 1.83 -1.94 -23.65
CA PHE A 55 1.06 -1.49 -22.50
C PHE A 55 0.19 -2.60 -21.90
N GLU A 56 -0.45 -3.44 -22.74
CA GLU A 56 -1.30 -4.56 -22.28
C GLU A 56 -0.47 -5.77 -21.83
N MET A 57 0.71 -5.99 -22.44
CA MET A 57 1.57 -7.12 -22.10
C MET A 57 2.37 -6.94 -20.81
N ARG A 58 2.45 -5.71 -20.30
CA ARG A 58 3.24 -5.39 -19.09
C ARG A 58 2.69 -6.08 -17.87
N ASN A 59 3.53 -6.82 -17.14
CA ASN A 59 3.17 -7.39 -15.84
C ASN A 59 3.32 -6.33 -14.74
N ARG A 60 2.30 -5.46 -14.63
CA ARG A 60 2.28 -4.30 -13.74
C ARG A 60 2.45 -4.65 -12.27
N ALA A 61 1.96 -5.82 -11.88
CA ALA A 61 2.05 -6.29 -10.50
C ALA A 61 3.50 -6.39 -9.99
N VAL A 62 4.48 -6.56 -10.91
CA VAL A 62 5.91 -6.67 -10.57
C VAL A 62 6.78 -5.56 -11.16
N THR A 63 6.24 -4.75 -12.09
CA THR A 63 7.03 -3.73 -12.78
C THR A 63 6.65 -2.30 -12.43
N ASP A 64 5.46 -2.07 -11.87
CA ASP A 64 4.99 -0.71 -11.63
C ASP A 64 5.31 -0.26 -10.21
N ALA A 65 5.97 0.88 -10.08
CA ALA A 65 6.07 1.60 -8.83
C ALA A 65 4.85 2.52 -8.68
N PHE A 66 4.28 2.58 -7.48
CA PHE A 66 3.13 3.43 -7.17
C PHE A 66 3.19 3.94 -5.73
N GLU A 67 2.48 5.02 -5.46
CA GLU A 67 2.31 5.51 -4.08
C GLU A 67 1.33 4.59 -3.32
N PRO A 68 1.78 3.90 -2.26
CA PRO A 68 0.95 2.93 -1.55
C PRO A 68 -0.18 3.57 -0.73
N GLY A 69 -0.13 4.89 -0.52
CA GLY A 69 -1.15 5.63 0.20
C GLY A 69 -1.30 5.18 1.66
N SER A 70 -2.59 5.14 2.17
CA SER A 70 -2.87 4.81 3.58
C SER A 70 -2.47 3.39 3.99
N THR A 71 -2.06 2.54 3.05
CA THR A 71 -1.57 1.18 3.37
C THR A 71 -0.23 1.19 4.10
N VAL A 72 0.49 2.32 4.09
CA VAL A 72 1.75 2.49 4.85
C VAL A 72 1.49 2.85 6.33
N LYS A 73 0.34 3.38 6.66
CA LYS A 73 0.03 3.86 8.02
C LYS A 73 0.19 2.80 9.13
N PRO A 74 -0.16 1.53 8.93
CA PRO A 74 0.10 0.48 9.90
C PRO A 74 1.58 0.35 10.29
N PHE A 75 2.51 0.56 9.36
CA PHE A 75 3.95 0.49 9.65
C PHE A 75 4.40 1.63 10.56
N THR A 76 3.85 2.85 10.38
CA THR A 76 4.09 3.96 11.30
C THR A 76 3.55 3.66 12.70
N ALA A 77 2.34 3.09 12.79
CA ALA A 77 1.77 2.70 14.08
C ALA A 77 2.59 1.59 14.74
N LEU A 78 3.06 0.61 13.98
CA LEU A 78 3.92 -0.46 14.48
C LEU A 78 5.25 0.10 15.01
N ALA A 79 5.89 1.01 14.27
CA ALA A 79 7.09 1.69 14.73
C ALA A 79 6.86 2.44 16.05
N ALA A 80 5.74 3.13 16.18
CA ALA A 80 5.36 3.82 17.43
C ALA A 80 5.22 2.83 18.60
N LEU A 81 4.48 1.74 18.40
CA LEU A 81 4.28 0.71 19.43
C LEU A 81 5.60 0.06 19.88
N GLN A 82 6.54 -0.16 18.96
CA GLN A 82 7.85 -0.75 19.27
C GLN A 82 8.70 0.12 20.21
N THR A 83 8.46 1.43 20.24
CA THR A 83 9.19 2.32 21.17
C THR A 83 8.78 2.15 22.63
N GLY A 84 7.64 1.52 22.91
CA GLY A 84 7.04 1.45 24.24
C GLY A 84 6.47 2.78 24.76
N ARG A 85 6.67 3.90 24.03
CA ARG A 85 6.11 5.23 24.38
C ARG A 85 4.65 5.37 23.95
N TYR A 86 4.23 4.56 23.00
CA TYR A 86 2.88 4.54 22.44
C TYR A 86 2.21 3.20 22.74
N ASP A 87 0.93 3.27 23.05
CA ASP A 87 0.01 2.14 23.10
C ASP A 87 -1.26 2.44 22.28
N PRO A 88 -2.17 1.49 22.06
CA PRO A 88 -3.37 1.71 21.28
C PRO A 88 -4.27 2.84 21.79
N GLN A 89 -4.17 3.20 23.09
CA GLN A 89 -4.99 4.21 23.75
C GLN A 89 -4.29 5.58 23.84
N THR A 90 -3.00 5.65 23.48
CA THR A 90 -2.24 6.91 23.50
C THR A 90 -2.95 7.97 22.67
N GLU A 91 -3.27 9.09 23.30
CA GLU A 91 -3.98 10.20 22.67
C GLU A 91 -3.04 11.09 21.86
N ILE A 92 -3.46 11.43 20.67
CA ILE A 92 -2.76 12.32 19.74
C ILE A 92 -3.66 13.53 19.45
N ASP A 93 -3.20 14.72 19.76
CA ASP A 93 -3.85 15.96 19.39
C ASP A 93 -3.78 16.15 17.87
N THR A 94 -4.93 16.19 17.21
CA THR A 94 -5.07 16.41 15.76
C THR A 94 -5.68 17.77 15.44
N ALA A 95 -5.98 18.60 16.44
CA ALA A 95 -6.50 19.95 16.21
C ALA A 95 -5.47 20.83 15.48
N PRO A 96 -5.91 21.71 14.61
CA PRO A 96 -7.26 21.94 14.08
C PRO A 96 -7.65 21.04 12.89
N GLY A 97 -7.09 19.86 12.75
CA GLY A 97 -7.31 18.93 11.65
C GLY A 97 -6.33 19.09 10.48
N PHE A 98 -5.34 19.94 10.63
CA PHE A 98 -4.25 20.13 9.67
C PHE A 98 -2.99 20.69 10.32
N PHE A 99 -1.84 20.51 9.69
CA PHE A 99 -0.59 21.19 10.00
C PHE A 99 0.34 21.18 8.79
N ARG A 100 1.44 21.92 8.87
CA ARG A 100 2.41 22.04 7.77
C ARG A 100 3.76 21.43 8.15
N VAL A 101 4.35 20.68 7.23
CA VAL A 101 5.69 20.11 7.35
C VAL A 101 6.45 20.45 6.08
N GLY A 102 7.59 21.15 6.20
CA GLY A 102 8.41 21.50 5.03
C GLY A 102 7.63 22.19 3.90
N GLY A 103 6.66 23.04 4.26
CA GLY A 103 5.80 23.71 3.27
C GLY A 103 4.61 22.88 2.76
N LYS A 104 4.59 21.57 2.96
CA LYS A 104 3.50 20.68 2.58
C LYS A 104 2.37 20.71 3.63
N LEU A 105 1.14 20.88 3.18
CA LEU A 105 -0.05 20.80 4.04
C LEU A 105 -0.43 19.32 4.23
N ILE A 106 -0.51 18.91 5.50
CA ILE A 106 -1.08 17.63 5.94
C ILE A 106 -2.45 17.93 6.52
N GLN A 107 -3.50 17.25 6.06
CA GLN A 107 -4.86 17.56 6.45
C GLN A 107 -5.72 16.31 6.52
N ASP A 108 -6.56 16.21 7.54
CA ASP A 108 -7.63 15.23 7.63
C ASP A 108 -8.94 15.78 7.02
N PRO A 109 -9.80 14.93 6.46
CA PRO A 109 -11.09 15.35 5.92
C PRO A 109 -12.00 15.96 6.98
N VAL A 110 -11.84 15.56 8.24
CA VAL A 110 -12.65 16.00 9.39
C VAL A 110 -11.73 16.27 10.57
N ASN A 111 -11.85 17.46 11.16
CA ASN A 111 -11.20 17.77 12.43
C ASN A 111 -11.86 16.96 13.56
N ARG A 112 -11.08 16.13 14.26
CA ARG A 112 -11.52 15.29 15.38
C ARG A 112 -10.94 15.71 16.73
N ALA A 113 -10.21 16.82 16.74
CA ALA A 113 -9.48 17.37 17.89
C ALA A 113 -8.44 16.38 18.47
N THR A 114 -8.87 15.28 19.07
CA THR A 114 -8.00 14.24 19.64
C THR A 114 -8.42 12.87 19.14
N LEU A 115 -7.45 12.00 18.85
CA LEU A 115 -7.64 10.61 18.47
C LEU A 115 -6.68 9.73 19.27
N SER A 116 -7.11 8.55 19.71
CA SER A 116 -6.18 7.52 20.14
C SER A 116 -5.42 6.94 18.96
N LEU A 117 -4.27 6.28 19.18
CA LEU A 117 -3.52 5.61 18.11
C LEU A 117 -4.41 4.61 17.34
N ALA A 118 -5.23 3.83 18.03
CA ALA A 118 -6.19 2.92 17.41
C ALA A 118 -7.21 3.66 16.55
N GLN A 119 -7.76 4.77 17.05
CA GLN A 119 -8.69 5.61 16.30
C GLN A 119 -8.01 6.30 15.10
N ALA A 120 -6.75 6.74 15.26
CA ALA A 120 -5.97 7.34 14.17
C ALA A 120 -5.83 6.36 13.00
N LEU A 121 -5.55 5.09 13.28
CA LEU A 121 -5.53 4.03 12.28
C LEU A 121 -6.93 3.76 11.68
N GLN A 122 -7.93 3.55 12.52
CA GLN A 122 -9.30 3.28 12.10
C GLN A 122 -9.88 4.38 11.21
N LYS A 123 -9.61 5.64 11.54
CA LYS A 123 -10.07 6.81 10.78
C LYS A 123 -9.10 7.21 9.67
N SER A 124 -7.99 6.51 9.55
CA SER A 124 -6.94 6.79 8.57
C SER A 124 -6.44 8.25 8.64
N SER A 125 -6.31 8.80 9.87
CA SER A 125 -5.87 10.17 10.08
C SER A 125 -4.45 10.39 9.53
N GLN A 126 -4.32 11.34 8.63
CA GLN A 126 -3.01 11.78 8.12
C GLN A 126 -2.29 12.63 9.16
N VAL A 127 -3.04 13.49 9.86
CA VAL A 127 -2.50 14.39 10.87
C VAL A 127 -1.90 13.60 12.03
N ALA A 128 -2.65 12.65 12.60
CA ALA A 128 -2.17 11.85 13.73
C ALA A 128 -0.93 11.03 13.35
N LEU A 129 -0.98 10.28 12.25
CA LEU A 129 0.13 9.40 11.86
C LEU A 129 1.37 10.19 11.43
N ALA A 130 1.20 11.36 10.82
CA ALA A 130 2.34 12.21 10.48
C ALA A 130 2.97 12.85 11.74
N LYS A 131 2.17 13.29 12.73
CA LYS A 131 2.70 13.77 14.02
C LYS A 131 3.47 12.67 14.73
N ILE A 132 2.94 11.46 14.77
CA ILE A 132 3.64 10.29 15.33
C ILE A 132 4.96 10.05 14.60
N ALA A 133 4.95 9.98 13.27
CA ALA A 133 6.16 9.74 12.49
C ALA A 133 7.26 10.79 12.72
N LEU A 134 6.88 12.06 13.00
CA LEU A 134 7.81 13.14 13.31
C LEU A 134 8.34 13.09 14.75
N ASP A 135 7.62 12.43 15.66
CA ASP A 135 8.05 12.24 17.06
C ASP A 135 8.94 11.00 17.24
N LEU A 136 8.94 10.10 16.27
CA LEU A 136 9.79 8.92 16.28
C LEU A 136 11.23 9.27 15.88
N GLU A 137 12.17 8.38 16.27
CA GLU A 137 13.54 8.42 15.75
C GLU A 137 13.55 8.35 14.23
N THR A 138 14.49 9.03 13.59
CA THR A 138 14.55 9.23 12.13
C THR A 138 14.37 7.92 11.34
N ASP A 139 14.98 6.84 11.83
CA ASP A 139 14.98 5.55 11.11
C ASP A 139 13.89 4.57 11.59
N ALA A 140 13.06 4.96 12.58
CA ALA A 140 12.12 4.02 13.20
C ALA A 140 11.14 3.40 12.19
N VAL A 141 10.51 4.22 11.35
CA VAL A 141 9.57 3.75 10.32
C VAL A 141 10.30 2.98 9.22
N PHE A 142 11.49 3.44 8.81
CA PHE A 142 12.33 2.77 7.83
C PHE A 142 12.72 1.36 8.31
N ASN A 143 13.13 1.22 9.56
CA ASN A 143 13.52 -0.09 10.13
C ASN A 143 12.36 -1.08 10.13
N VAL A 144 11.12 -0.63 10.41
CA VAL A 144 9.93 -1.48 10.33
C VAL A 144 9.63 -1.88 8.88
N LEU A 145 9.70 -0.94 7.94
CA LEU A 145 9.50 -1.22 6.52
C LEU A 145 10.53 -2.24 6.01
N SER A 146 11.81 -2.02 6.32
CA SER A 146 12.90 -2.92 5.94
C SER A 146 12.72 -4.32 6.56
N ALA A 147 12.40 -4.39 7.86
CA ALA A 147 12.16 -5.66 8.53
C ALA A 147 10.97 -6.46 7.96
N THR A 148 10.05 -5.80 7.27
CA THR A 148 8.92 -6.43 6.57
C THR A 148 9.19 -6.67 5.08
N GLY A 149 10.42 -6.44 4.60
CA GLY A 149 10.84 -6.66 3.21
C GLY A 149 10.42 -5.56 2.25
N VAL A 150 9.88 -4.42 2.75
CA VAL A 150 9.56 -3.28 1.89
C VAL A 150 10.85 -2.58 1.48
N GLY A 151 11.09 -2.48 0.18
CA GLY A 151 12.32 -1.92 -0.39
C GLY A 151 13.39 -2.97 -0.72
N ASP A 152 13.17 -4.22 -0.34
CA ASP A 152 14.05 -5.33 -0.69
C ASP A 152 13.70 -5.95 -2.04
N TYR A 153 14.64 -6.71 -2.59
CA TYR A 153 14.40 -7.47 -3.81
C TYR A 153 13.40 -8.60 -3.56
N VAL A 154 12.26 -8.53 -4.22
CA VAL A 154 11.24 -9.58 -4.17
C VAL A 154 11.55 -10.64 -5.22
N GLY A 155 12.13 -11.75 -4.81
CA GLY A 155 12.47 -12.89 -5.67
C GLY A 155 11.25 -13.67 -6.15
N THR A 156 10.38 -13.05 -6.95
CA THR A 156 9.16 -13.70 -7.48
C THR A 156 9.44 -14.79 -8.51
N GLY A 157 10.69 -14.96 -8.95
CA GLY A 157 11.04 -15.84 -10.07
C GLY A 157 10.56 -15.33 -11.44
N LEU A 158 9.89 -14.18 -11.49
CA LEU A 158 9.45 -13.55 -12.72
C LEU A 158 10.53 -12.60 -13.23
N LEU A 159 10.85 -12.71 -14.52
CA LEU A 159 11.75 -11.77 -15.18
C LEU A 159 11.12 -10.38 -15.20
N SER A 160 11.77 -9.44 -14.54
CA SER A 160 11.44 -8.01 -14.63
C SER A 160 12.46 -7.34 -15.54
N LEU A 161 11.99 -6.61 -16.55
CA LEU A 161 12.85 -5.81 -17.45
C LEU A 161 13.55 -4.64 -16.73
N ILE A 162 13.20 -4.36 -15.47
CA ILE A 162 13.84 -3.32 -14.66
C ILE A 162 15.24 -3.75 -14.18
N HIS A 163 15.56 -5.03 -14.24
CA HIS A 163 16.83 -5.61 -13.78
C HIS A 163 17.77 -6.06 -14.89
N ILE A 164 17.53 -5.59 -16.13
CA ILE A 164 18.44 -5.78 -17.27
C ILE A 164 19.17 -4.48 -17.57
#